data_5264a7a10898a997a68e1f2b137fe43a
#
_entry.id   5264a7a10898a997a68e1f2b137fe43a
#
_cell.length_a   1.000
_cell.length_b   1.000
_cell.length_c   1.000
_cell.angle_alpha   90.00
_cell.angle_beta   90.00
_cell.angle_gamma   90.00
#
_symmetry.space_group_name_H-M   'P 1'
#
loop_
_entity.id
_entity.type
_entity.pdbx_description
1 polymer ?
#
loop_
_entity_poly.entity_id
_entity_poly.type
_entity_poly.pdbx_seq_one_letter_code
_entity_poly.pdbx_strand_id
1 'polypeptide(L)'
;MAKIKPFKGIRPPKDFVEQVASRPYDVLNSEEARQEADGNEKSLYHIIKPEIDFVSGTDDHSPEVYQKAVENFNMFQEKGWLVQDNKEHYYIYAQTMNGHTQYGLVVGACVEDYMSGAIKKHELTRRDKEEDRMKHVRINNANIEPVFFAYPDNTELDAIIKQETSVSPEYDFVAPDGFGHHFWVIDNDKTIARITELFAQIPSLYIADGHHRTAAAALVGNEKARQNPNHRGDEEYNYFLAVCFPASQLQIIDYNRVVKDLNGLTPHEFLEKLKENFIVEEKGVQIYKPKKLHNFSLYIDGKWYSLTAKEGTYDDNDPIGILDVTISSDLILRDILGIKDLRSDKRIDFVGGIRGLEELQHRVDSGEMKMALALYPVSMKQLMDIADTGNIMPPKTTWFEPKLRSGLIIHKLE
;
A
#
# COMPACT_ATOMS: atom_id res chain seq x y z
N MET A 1 -21.33 -4.91 -7.40
CA MET A 1 -21.56 -4.45 -6.03
C MET A 1 -20.65 -5.24 -5.12
N ALA A 2 -20.05 -4.58 -4.13
CA ALA A 2 -19.03 -5.21 -3.28
C ALA A 2 -19.65 -6.26 -2.34
N LYS A 3 -19.06 -7.46 -2.34
CA LYS A 3 -19.47 -8.55 -1.43
C LYS A 3 -18.40 -8.71 -0.35
N ILE A 4 -18.83 -8.66 0.89
CA ILE A 4 -17.98 -8.90 2.05
C ILE A 4 -18.58 -9.95 2.98
N LYS A 5 -17.74 -10.58 3.80
CA LYS A 5 -18.13 -11.58 4.79
C LYS A 5 -17.42 -11.31 6.12
N PRO A 6 -18.13 -11.47 7.27
CA PRO A 6 -17.45 -11.57 8.57
C PRO A 6 -16.69 -12.90 8.64
N PHE A 7 -15.63 -12.98 9.43
CA PHE A 7 -14.78 -14.17 9.53
C PHE A 7 -14.22 -14.37 10.94
N LYS A 8 -13.74 -15.57 11.22
CA LYS A 8 -13.05 -15.90 12.48
C LYS A 8 -11.59 -15.48 12.38
N GLY A 9 -11.28 -14.26 12.80
CA GLY A 9 -9.92 -13.73 12.75
C GLY A 9 -8.96 -14.52 13.65
N ILE A 10 -7.74 -14.75 13.16
CA ILE A 10 -6.62 -15.20 13.99
C ILE A 10 -5.85 -13.94 14.39
N ARG A 11 -5.73 -13.69 15.69
CA ARG A 11 -5.15 -12.44 16.19
C ARG A 11 -4.39 -12.62 17.49
N PRO A 12 -3.42 -11.74 17.81
CA PRO A 12 -2.68 -11.84 19.06
C PRO A 12 -3.57 -11.51 20.27
N PRO A 13 -3.35 -12.14 21.43
CA PRO A 13 -3.81 -11.59 22.69
C PRO A 13 -3.30 -10.16 22.90
N LYS A 14 -4.08 -9.35 23.63
CA LYS A 14 -3.80 -7.93 23.87
C LYS A 14 -2.37 -7.68 24.37
N ASP A 15 -1.87 -8.52 25.26
CA ASP A 15 -0.54 -8.39 25.86
C ASP A 15 0.62 -8.65 24.88
N PHE A 16 0.34 -9.22 23.70
CA PHE A 16 1.34 -9.57 22.70
C PHE A 16 1.25 -8.75 21.42
N VAL A 17 0.20 -7.94 21.23
CA VAL A 17 -0.06 -7.26 19.97
C VAL A 17 1.10 -6.38 19.51
N GLU A 18 1.72 -5.62 20.39
CA GLU A 18 2.87 -4.76 20.05
C GLU A 18 4.11 -5.57 19.63
N GLN A 19 4.28 -6.77 20.20
CA GLN A 19 5.38 -7.67 19.84
C GLN A 19 5.14 -8.38 18.51
N VAL A 20 3.88 -8.68 18.19
CA VAL A 20 3.49 -9.37 16.94
C VAL A 20 3.41 -8.41 15.77
N ALA A 21 2.81 -7.23 15.96
CA ALA A 21 2.55 -6.26 14.90
C ALA A 21 3.83 -5.82 14.18
N SER A 22 3.87 -6.03 12.87
CA SER A 22 5.03 -5.75 12.04
C SER A 22 4.66 -4.87 10.85
N ARG A 23 5.61 -4.15 10.26
CA ARG A 23 5.41 -3.47 8.98
C ARG A 23 5.17 -4.50 7.87
N PRO A 24 4.48 -4.16 6.77
CA PRO A 24 4.30 -5.10 5.66
C PRO A 24 5.64 -5.50 5.04
N TYR A 25 5.65 -6.71 4.46
CA TYR A 25 6.87 -7.36 3.95
C TYR A 25 7.65 -6.55 2.90
N ASP A 26 6.97 -5.68 2.17
CA ASP A 26 7.48 -4.96 1.00
C ASP A 26 8.06 -3.58 1.31
N VAL A 27 8.02 -3.13 2.57
CA VAL A 27 8.57 -1.82 2.98
C VAL A 27 9.98 -1.91 3.58
N LEU A 28 10.52 -3.12 3.75
CA LEU A 28 11.85 -3.34 4.28
C LEU A 28 12.52 -4.56 3.64
N ASN A 29 13.85 -4.53 3.59
CA ASN A 29 14.63 -5.67 3.15
C ASN A 29 14.80 -6.71 4.28
N SER A 30 15.41 -7.87 3.97
CA SER A 30 15.55 -8.97 4.94
C SER A 30 16.48 -8.64 6.10
N GLU A 31 17.50 -7.81 5.89
CA GLU A 31 18.41 -7.39 6.96
C GLU A 31 17.75 -6.40 7.91
N GLU A 32 16.99 -5.44 7.40
CA GLU A 32 16.16 -4.54 8.21
C GLU A 32 15.11 -5.31 9.02
N ALA A 33 14.46 -6.32 8.42
CA ALA A 33 13.51 -7.19 9.13
C ALA A 33 14.18 -7.99 10.24
N ARG A 34 15.40 -8.49 10.01
CA ARG A 34 16.20 -9.19 11.02
C ARG A 34 16.52 -8.28 12.20
N GLN A 35 16.92 -7.04 11.93
CA GLN A 35 17.20 -6.04 12.97
C GLN A 35 15.97 -5.67 13.78
N GLU A 36 14.81 -5.49 13.13
CA GLU A 36 13.56 -5.18 13.82
C GLU A 36 13.01 -6.37 14.65
N ALA A 37 13.28 -7.59 14.23
CA ALA A 37 12.89 -8.81 14.95
C ALA A 37 13.89 -9.23 16.02
N ASP A 38 15.06 -8.58 16.12
CA ASP A 38 16.12 -8.99 17.03
C ASP A 38 15.63 -9.02 18.49
N GLY A 39 15.80 -10.16 19.16
CA GLY A 39 15.33 -10.39 20.52
C GLY A 39 13.81 -10.51 20.67
N ASN A 40 13.03 -10.50 19.60
CA ASN A 40 11.57 -10.64 19.62
C ASN A 40 11.08 -11.88 18.87
N GLU A 41 10.99 -13.00 19.57
CA GLU A 41 10.49 -14.29 19.03
C GLU A 41 9.03 -14.22 18.52
N LYS A 42 8.25 -13.20 18.93
CA LYS A 42 6.85 -13.04 18.56
C LYS A 42 6.66 -12.12 17.34
N SER A 43 7.73 -11.55 16.80
CA SER A 43 7.64 -10.70 15.60
C SER A 43 7.02 -11.46 14.44
N LEU A 44 6.00 -10.89 13.79
CA LEU A 44 5.40 -11.51 12.62
C LEU A 44 6.39 -11.67 11.45
N TYR A 45 7.51 -10.95 11.46
CA TYR A 45 8.55 -11.14 10.44
C TYR A 45 9.02 -12.58 10.33
N HIS A 46 9.04 -13.35 11.43
CA HIS A 46 9.34 -14.79 11.39
C HIS A 46 8.38 -15.59 10.49
N ILE A 47 7.18 -15.04 10.20
CA ILE A 47 6.19 -15.67 9.31
C ILE A 47 6.21 -15.05 7.92
N ILE A 48 6.25 -13.72 7.81
CA ILE A 48 6.13 -13.00 6.52
C ILE A 48 7.47 -12.79 5.80
N LYS A 49 8.58 -12.90 6.54
CA LYS A 49 9.98 -12.84 6.05
C LYS A 49 10.83 -13.93 6.73
N PRO A 50 10.44 -15.20 6.58
CA PRO A 50 11.04 -16.32 7.33
C PRO A 50 12.53 -16.54 7.04
N GLU A 51 13.08 -15.94 5.98
CA GLU A 51 14.51 -15.92 5.68
C GLU A 51 15.36 -15.28 6.78
N ILE A 52 14.75 -14.49 7.69
CA ILE A 52 15.45 -13.92 8.84
C ILE A 52 15.90 -14.97 9.86
N ASP A 53 15.28 -16.14 9.86
CA ASP A 53 15.63 -17.27 10.74
C ASP A 53 16.81 -18.10 10.21
N PHE A 54 17.33 -17.76 9.04
CA PHE A 54 18.47 -18.43 8.40
C PHE A 54 19.69 -17.51 8.41
N VAL A 55 20.82 -18.04 7.95
CA VAL A 55 22.05 -17.22 7.78
C VAL A 55 21.82 -16.12 6.73
N SER A 56 22.46 -14.97 6.94
CA SER A 56 22.34 -13.85 5.98
C SER A 56 22.76 -14.28 4.58
N GLY A 57 21.96 -13.89 3.57
CA GLY A 57 22.20 -14.25 2.17
C GLY A 57 21.53 -15.58 1.74
N THR A 58 20.74 -16.23 2.60
CA THR A 58 19.87 -17.34 2.19
C THR A 58 18.88 -16.86 1.16
N ASP A 59 18.64 -17.68 0.12
CA ASP A 59 17.62 -17.42 -0.90
C ASP A 59 16.23 -17.37 -0.27
N ASP A 60 15.61 -16.19 -0.24
CA ASP A 60 14.30 -15.94 0.34
C ASP A 60 13.15 -16.67 -0.41
N HIS A 61 13.44 -17.23 -1.58
CA HIS A 61 12.51 -18.02 -2.38
C HIS A 61 12.76 -19.52 -2.32
N SER A 62 13.69 -19.97 -1.47
CA SER A 62 14.00 -21.39 -1.31
C SER A 62 12.85 -22.16 -0.64
N PRO A 63 12.66 -23.47 -0.93
CA PRO A 63 11.62 -24.27 -0.32
C PRO A 63 11.67 -24.32 1.21
N GLU A 64 12.87 -24.32 1.78
CA GLU A 64 13.10 -24.37 3.23
C GLU A 64 12.61 -23.09 3.91
N VAL A 65 12.80 -21.93 3.26
CA VAL A 65 12.32 -20.64 3.78
C VAL A 65 10.80 -20.59 3.80
N TYR A 66 10.13 -21.04 2.75
CA TYR A 66 8.66 -21.15 2.76
C TYR A 66 8.15 -22.14 3.80
N GLN A 67 8.81 -23.30 3.95
CA GLN A 67 8.43 -24.29 4.97
C GLN A 67 8.57 -23.69 6.38
N LYS A 68 9.59 -22.87 6.61
CA LYS A 68 9.80 -22.17 7.86
C LYS A 68 8.65 -21.22 8.22
N ALA A 69 8.06 -20.53 7.22
CA ALA A 69 6.86 -19.71 7.44
C ALA A 69 5.70 -20.53 8.03
N VAL A 70 5.47 -21.72 7.49
CA VAL A 70 4.41 -22.64 7.98
C VAL A 70 4.70 -23.10 9.41
N GLU A 71 5.94 -23.52 9.67
CA GLU A 71 6.37 -23.94 11.01
C GLU A 71 6.17 -22.84 12.03
N ASN A 72 6.61 -21.62 11.70
CA ASN A 72 6.44 -20.45 12.58
C ASN A 72 4.97 -20.09 12.78
N PHE A 73 4.14 -20.11 11.74
CA PHE A 73 2.72 -19.83 11.86
C PHE A 73 1.99 -20.85 12.75
N ASN A 74 2.32 -22.14 12.64
CA ASN A 74 1.79 -23.18 13.52
C ASN A 74 2.29 -23.01 14.96
N MET A 75 3.58 -22.76 15.15
CA MET A 75 4.18 -22.52 16.46
C MET A 75 3.56 -21.32 17.18
N PHE A 76 3.27 -20.21 16.46
CA PHE A 76 2.61 -19.04 17.04
C PHE A 76 1.22 -19.39 17.59
N GLN A 77 0.47 -20.22 16.88
CA GLN A 77 -0.84 -20.70 17.32
C GLN A 77 -0.71 -21.66 18.52
N GLU A 78 0.20 -22.60 18.46
CA GLU A 78 0.46 -23.58 19.57
C GLU A 78 0.90 -22.89 20.85
N LYS A 79 1.73 -21.84 20.74
CA LYS A 79 2.16 -21.03 21.90
C LYS A 79 1.11 -20.03 22.39
N GLY A 80 -0.02 -19.89 21.69
CA GLY A 80 -1.06 -18.92 22.02
C GLY A 80 -0.65 -17.47 21.75
N TRP A 81 0.35 -17.23 20.91
CA TRP A 81 0.72 -15.89 20.48
C TRP A 81 -0.23 -15.36 19.40
N LEU A 82 -0.89 -16.27 18.70
CA LEU A 82 -1.99 -16.04 17.79
C LEU A 82 -3.15 -16.97 18.17
N VAL A 83 -4.35 -16.43 18.32
CA VAL A 83 -5.54 -17.17 18.74
C VAL A 83 -6.67 -16.88 17.77
N GLN A 84 -7.37 -17.93 17.33
CA GLN A 84 -8.53 -17.77 16.45
C GLN A 84 -9.77 -17.41 17.27
N ASP A 85 -10.53 -16.41 16.82
CA ASP A 85 -11.83 -16.07 17.39
C ASP A 85 -12.82 -17.23 17.22
N ASN A 86 -13.70 -17.40 18.19
CA ASN A 86 -14.68 -18.51 18.17
C ASN A 86 -15.92 -18.23 17.33
N LYS A 87 -16.16 -16.94 16.96
CA LYS A 87 -17.26 -16.45 16.13
C LYS A 87 -16.72 -15.65 14.95
N GLU A 88 -17.55 -15.50 13.93
CA GLU A 88 -17.31 -14.60 12.81
C GLU A 88 -17.63 -13.16 13.21
N HIS A 89 -16.69 -12.25 12.93
CA HIS A 89 -16.78 -10.83 13.24
C HIS A 89 -16.38 -9.98 12.03
N TYR A 90 -16.82 -8.74 12.01
CA TYR A 90 -16.07 -7.64 11.40
C TYR A 90 -15.23 -6.97 12.47
N TYR A 91 -14.23 -6.22 12.04
CA TYR A 91 -13.37 -5.49 12.95
C TYR A 91 -13.18 -4.07 12.43
N ILE A 92 -12.78 -3.16 13.30
CA ILE A 92 -12.34 -1.83 12.90
C ILE A 92 -10.86 -1.71 13.23
N TYR A 93 -10.08 -1.30 12.26
CA TYR A 93 -8.68 -0.95 12.43
C TYR A 93 -8.48 0.51 12.10
N ALA A 94 -8.10 1.31 13.09
CA ALA A 94 -7.82 2.72 12.92
C ALA A 94 -6.32 3.01 13.07
N GLN A 95 -5.87 4.00 12.31
CA GLN A 95 -4.48 4.45 12.29
C GLN A 95 -4.42 5.96 12.48
N THR A 96 -3.53 6.41 13.37
CA THR A 96 -3.32 7.83 13.65
C THR A 96 -1.93 8.25 13.20
N MET A 97 -1.86 9.26 12.32
CA MET A 97 -0.62 9.89 11.86
C MET A 97 -0.80 11.41 11.86
N ASN A 98 0.14 12.13 12.48
CA ASN A 98 0.13 13.60 12.51
C ASN A 98 -1.21 14.21 12.99
N GLY A 99 -1.87 13.58 13.96
CA GLY A 99 -3.15 14.04 14.51
C GLY A 99 -4.38 13.73 13.65
N HIS A 100 -4.21 13.07 12.50
CA HIS A 100 -5.30 12.55 11.68
C HIS A 100 -5.50 11.05 11.93
N THR A 101 -6.74 10.64 12.18
CA THR A 101 -7.10 9.23 12.36
C THR A 101 -8.01 8.77 11.23
N GLN A 102 -7.63 7.69 10.57
CA GLN A 102 -8.44 7.02 9.55
C GLN A 102 -8.97 5.69 10.11
N TYR A 103 -10.23 5.37 9.83
CA TYR A 103 -10.93 4.20 10.33
C TYR A 103 -11.29 3.25 9.20
N GLY A 104 -10.77 2.04 9.22
CA GLY A 104 -11.05 1.01 8.23
C GLY A 104 -11.85 -0.16 8.79
N LEU A 105 -12.80 -0.68 8.01
CA LEU A 105 -13.49 -1.93 8.29
C LEU A 105 -12.66 -3.11 7.80
N VAL A 106 -12.35 -4.04 8.70
CA VAL A 106 -11.64 -5.29 8.38
C VAL A 106 -12.67 -6.35 8.03
N VAL A 107 -12.54 -6.90 6.83
CA VAL A 107 -13.54 -7.78 6.22
C VAL A 107 -12.88 -8.91 5.42
N GLY A 108 -13.61 -10.00 5.19
CA GLY A 108 -13.34 -10.90 4.08
C GLY A 108 -13.91 -10.30 2.79
N ALA A 109 -13.06 -9.84 1.87
CA ALA A 109 -13.47 -9.33 0.57
C ALA A 109 -13.59 -10.46 -0.46
N CYS A 110 -14.63 -10.42 -1.31
CA CYS A 110 -14.95 -11.53 -2.21
C CYS A 110 -13.94 -11.66 -3.36
N VAL A 111 -13.42 -12.87 -3.55
CA VAL A 111 -12.51 -13.23 -4.66
C VAL A 111 -13.14 -12.95 -6.03
N GLU A 112 -14.43 -13.27 -6.20
CA GLU A 112 -15.15 -13.04 -7.46
C GLU A 112 -15.23 -11.55 -7.82
N ASP A 113 -15.30 -10.65 -6.83
CA ASP A 113 -15.32 -9.20 -7.06
C ASP A 113 -13.98 -8.71 -7.64
N TYR A 114 -12.86 -9.34 -7.27
CA TYR A 114 -11.58 -9.09 -7.92
C TYR A 114 -11.54 -9.66 -9.34
N MET A 115 -11.99 -10.89 -9.53
CA MET A 115 -11.97 -11.58 -10.83
C MET A 115 -12.88 -10.91 -11.85
N SER A 116 -14.02 -10.37 -11.42
CA SER A 116 -14.99 -9.66 -12.29
C SER A 116 -14.67 -8.18 -12.49
N GLY A 117 -13.69 -7.62 -11.75
CA GLY A 117 -13.33 -6.20 -11.80
C GLY A 117 -14.23 -5.28 -10.99
N ALA A 118 -15.05 -5.79 -10.08
CA ALA A 118 -15.75 -4.98 -9.08
C ALA A 118 -14.78 -4.41 -8.03
N ILE A 119 -13.67 -5.11 -7.75
CA ILE A 119 -12.51 -4.54 -7.08
C ILE A 119 -11.60 -3.94 -8.14
N LYS A 120 -11.52 -2.61 -8.15
CA LYS A 120 -10.80 -1.81 -9.14
C LYS A 120 -9.33 -1.71 -8.81
N LYS A 121 -8.49 -1.84 -9.83
CA LYS A 121 -7.03 -1.70 -9.75
C LYS A 121 -6.56 -0.51 -10.59
N HIS A 122 -5.50 0.13 -10.17
CA HIS A 122 -4.88 1.24 -10.88
C HIS A 122 -3.39 1.00 -11.18
N GLU A 123 -2.85 -0.16 -10.79
CA GLU A 123 -1.46 -0.55 -11.03
C GLU A 123 -1.39 -2.02 -11.51
N LEU A 124 -0.43 -2.31 -12.40
CA LEU A 124 -0.14 -3.67 -12.84
C LEU A 124 0.76 -4.37 -11.83
N THR A 125 0.45 -5.63 -11.56
CA THR A 125 1.29 -6.50 -10.74
C THR A 125 2.49 -7.02 -11.53
N ARG A 126 3.59 -7.26 -10.82
CA ARG A 126 4.76 -7.97 -11.36
C ARG A 126 4.57 -9.46 -11.09
N ARG A 127 4.75 -10.27 -12.12
CA ARG A 127 4.52 -11.72 -12.06
C ARG A 127 5.38 -12.43 -11.02
N ASP A 128 6.66 -12.07 -10.91
CA ASP A 128 7.58 -12.63 -9.92
C ASP A 128 7.09 -12.41 -8.47
N LYS A 129 6.62 -11.19 -8.16
CA LYS A 129 6.08 -10.83 -6.85
C LYS A 129 4.72 -11.48 -6.58
N GLU A 130 3.90 -11.59 -7.60
CA GLU A 130 2.59 -12.24 -7.52
C GLU A 130 2.76 -13.73 -7.21
N GLU A 131 3.62 -14.44 -7.95
CA GLU A 131 3.90 -15.87 -7.76
C GLU A 131 4.47 -16.15 -6.37
N ASP A 132 5.37 -15.32 -5.87
CA ASP A 132 5.92 -15.41 -4.53
C ASP A 132 4.81 -15.29 -3.46
N ARG A 133 3.97 -14.26 -3.54
CA ARG A 133 2.86 -14.09 -2.59
C ARG A 133 1.80 -15.20 -2.70
N MET A 134 1.49 -15.68 -3.91
CA MET A 134 0.63 -16.84 -4.10
C MET A 134 1.18 -18.07 -3.37
N LYS A 135 2.49 -18.31 -3.44
CA LYS A 135 3.14 -19.40 -2.73
C LYS A 135 2.97 -19.26 -1.22
N HIS A 136 3.22 -18.07 -0.66
CA HIS A 136 2.98 -17.81 0.75
C HIS A 136 1.53 -18.08 1.19
N VAL A 137 0.54 -17.61 0.42
CA VAL A 137 -0.88 -17.85 0.72
C VAL A 137 -1.23 -19.34 0.65
N ARG A 138 -0.74 -20.07 -0.36
CA ARG A 138 -1.02 -21.50 -0.52
C ARG A 138 -0.50 -22.33 0.65
N ILE A 139 0.78 -22.14 1.02
CA ILE A 139 1.43 -22.99 2.03
C ILE A 139 0.91 -22.71 3.44
N ASN A 140 0.67 -21.43 3.78
CA ASN A 140 0.12 -21.06 5.09
C ASN A 140 -1.39 -21.32 5.17
N ASN A 141 -2.05 -21.55 4.04
CA ASN A 141 -3.51 -21.65 3.94
C ASN A 141 -4.24 -20.47 4.61
N ALA A 142 -3.65 -19.26 4.49
CA ALA A 142 -4.11 -18.05 5.17
C ALA A 142 -3.67 -16.80 4.43
N ASN A 143 -4.44 -15.72 4.57
CA ASN A 143 -4.03 -14.36 4.27
C ASN A 143 -3.40 -13.78 5.54
N ILE A 144 -2.08 -13.82 5.63
CA ILE A 144 -1.31 -13.35 6.81
C ILE A 144 -1.29 -11.82 6.89
N GLU A 145 -1.26 -11.16 5.74
CA GLU A 145 -1.16 -9.71 5.62
C GLU A 145 -2.42 -9.13 4.97
N PRO A 146 -2.99 -8.05 5.52
CA PRO A 146 -4.17 -7.42 4.95
C PRO A 146 -3.85 -6.67 3.66
N VAL A 147 -4.87 -6.52 2.81
CA VAL A 147 -4.86 -5.59 1.68
C VAL A 147 -5.61 -4.32 2.05
N PHE A 148 -5.24 -3.21 1.41
CA PHE A 148 -5.75 -1.89 1.74
C PHE A 148 -6.66 -1.39 0.62
N PHE A 149 -7.96 -1.22 0.94
CA PHE A 149 -8.96 -0.76 -0.01
C PHE A 149 -9.59 0.56 0.40
N ALA A 150 -10.05 1.30 -0.61
CA ALA A 150 -10.94 2.44 -0.43
C ALA A 150 -12.35 2.09 -0.95
N TYR A 151 -13.35 2.73 -0.36
CA TYR A 151 -14.73 2.71 -0.86
C TYR A 151 -15.30 4.13 -0.91
N PRO A 152 -16.29 4.42 -1.81
CA PRO A 152 -17.00 5.68 -1.81
C PRO A 152 -17.69 5.94 -0.47
N ASP A 153 -17.58 7.13 0.05
CA ASP A 153 -18.11 7.49 1.38
C ASP A 153 -19.58 7.09 1.55
N ASN A 154 -19.90 6.60 2.75
CA ASN A 154 -21.25 6.20 3.12
C ASN A 154 -21.54 6.65 4.55
N THR A 155 -22.43 7.60 4.70
CA THR A 155 -22.75 8.25 5.97
C THR A 155 -23.29 7.30 7.04
N GLU A 156 -23.96 6.22 6.65
CA GLU A 156 -24.48 5.23 7.58
C GLU A 156 -23.34 4.31 8.08
N LEU A 157 -22.40 3.90 7.23
CA LEU A 157 -21.19 3.20 7.66
C LEU A 157 -20.36 4.08 8.59
N ASP A 158 -20.20 5.37 8.30
CA ASP A 158 -19.49 6.30 9.16
C ASP A 158 -20.16 6.41 10.55
N ALA A 159 -21.49 6.44 10.60
CA ALA A 159 -22.25 6.47 11.85
C ALA A 159 -22.05 5.17 12.66
N ILE A 160 -22.07 4.01 12.01
CA ILE A 160 -21.80 2.71 12.65
C ILE A 160 -20.38 2.68 13.20
N ILE A 161 -19.38 3.03 12.40
CA ILE A 161 -17.97 3.06 12.82
C ILE A 161 -17.81 3.98 14.03
N LYS A 162 -18.38 5.17 14.00
CA LYS A 162 -18.35 6.12 15.11
C LYS A 162 -19.00 5.55 16.38
N GLN A 163 -20.07 4.81 16.24
CA GLN A 163 -20.76 4.16 17.38
C GLN A 163 -19.87 3.05 17.95
N GLU A 164 -19.37 2.13 17.13
CA GLU A 164 -18.56 1.00 17.58
C GLU A 164 -17.21 1.44 18.19
N THR A 165 -16.66 2.57 17.73
CA THR A 165 -15.41 3.15 18.27
C THR A 165 -15.61 4.10 19.45
N SER A 166 -16.84 4.26 19.94
CA SER A 166 -17.12 5.06 21.14
C SER A 166 -16.69 4.40 22.45
N VAL A 167 -16.35 3.12 22.41
CA VAL A 167 -15.81 2.33 23.53
C VAL A 167 -14.31 2.17 23.40
N SER A 168 -13.66 1.78 24.50
CA SER A 168 -12.21 1.51 24.50
C SER A 168 -11.85 0.41 23.49
N PRO A 169 -10.78 0.58 22.70
CA PRO A 169 -10.36 -0.42 21.75
C PRO A 169 -9.80 -1.68 22.43
N GLU A 170 -9.86 -2.79 21.71
CA GLU A 170 -9.20 -4.04 22.09
C GLU A 170 -7.67 -3.85 22.07
N TYR A 171 -7.13 -3.23 21.01
CA TYR A 171 -5.73 -2.83 20.92
C TYR A 171 -5.62 -1.32 20.81
N ASP A 172 -4.65 -0.75 21.54
CA ASP A 172 -4.35 0.67 21.54
C ASP A 172 -2.86 0.87 21.85
N PHE A 173 -2.07 1.17 20.81
CA PHE A 173 -0.63 1.32 20.96
C PHE A 173 -0.04 2.28 19.93
N VAL A 174 1.14 2.80 20.22
CA VAL A 174 1.94 3.61 19.30
C VAL A 174 3.17 2.80 18.88
N ALA A 175 3.30 2.56 17.60
CA ALA A 175 4.43 1.83 17.04
C ALA A 175 5.73 2.67 17.03
N PRO A 176 6.92 2.04 16.86
CA PRO A 176 8.21 2.74 16.90
C PRO A 176 8.35 3.88 15.86
N ASP A 177 7.58 3.85 14.78
CA ASP A 177 7.50 4.94 13.78
C ASP A 177 6.64 6.13 14.22
N GLY A 178 6.08 6.09 15.44
CA GLY A 178 5.24 7.14 16.00
C GLY A 178 3.79 7.11 15.56
N PHE A 179 3.36 6.12 14.80
CA PHE A 179 1.97 5.96 14.37
C PHE A 179 1.13 5.21 15.40
N GLY A 180 -0.08 5.74 15.66
CA GLY A 180 -1.06 5.10 16.52
C GLY A 180 -1.83 3.99 15.80
N HIS A 181 -2.10 2.90 16.51
CA HIS A 181 -2.85 1.76 15.98
C HIS A 181 -3.94 1.38 17.00
N HIS A 182 -5.18 1.35 16.53
CA HIS A 182 -6.35 1.09 17.36
C HIS A 182 -7.21 0.02 16.71
N PHE A 183 -7.78 -0.90 17.49
CA PHE A 183 -8.51 -2.03 16.94
C PHE A 183 -9.74 -2.37 17.79
N TRP A 184 -10.89 -2.61 17.15
CA TRP A 184 -12.14 -3.00 17.80
C TRP A 184 -12.71 -4.25 17.14
N VAL A 185 -13.43 -5.05 17.92
CA VAL A 185 -14.18 -6.23 17.45
C VAL A 185 -15.66 -5.87 17.38
N ILE A 186 -16.28 -6.06 16.23
CA ILE A 186 -17.71 -5.91 16.03
C ILE A 186 -18.37 -7.28 16.19
N ASP A 187 -19.01 -7.53 17.32
CA ASP A 187 -19.59 -8.83 17.67
C ASP A 187 -21.12 -8.84 17.68
N ASN A 188 -21.76 -7.69 17.46
CA ASN A 188 -23.20 -7.55 17.41
C ASN A 188 -23.76 -8.01 16.05
N ASP A 189 -24.57 -9.08 16.07
CA ASP A 189 -25.11 -9.69 14.84
C ASP A 189 -25.93 -8.70 13.99
N LYS A 190 -26.65 -7.75 14.60
CA LYS A 190 -27.42 -6.74 13.87
C LYS A 190 -26.49 -5.73 13.16
N THR A 191 -25.45 -5.30 13.85
CA THR A 191 -24.42 -4.41 13.26
C THR A 191 -23.70 -5.12 12.12
N ILE A 192 -23.32 -6.39 12.29
CA ILE A 192 -22.68 -7.22 11.27
C ILE A 192 -23.60 -7.34 10.03
N ALA A 193 -24.85 -7.70 10.22
CA ALA A 193 -25.82 -7.80 9.12
C ALA A 193 -25.99 -6.46 8.39
N ARG A 194 -26.07 -5.35 9.14
CA ARG A 194 -26.25 -4.01 8.54
C ARG A 194 -25.04 -3.56 7.74
N ILE A 195 -23.82 -3.80 8.23
CA ILE A 195 -22.57 -3.52 7.48
C ILE A 195 -22.58 -4.32 6.17
N THR A 196 -22.92 -5.61 6.20
CA THR A 196 -23.00 -6.46 5.00
C THR A 196 -23.99 -5.92 3.97
N GLU A 197 -25.18 -5.50 4.42
CA GLU A 197 -26.19 -4.90 3.55
C GLU A 197 -25.72 -3.58 2.91
N LEU A 198 -25.03 -2.73 3.67
CA LEU A 198 -24.53 -1.45 3.18
C LEU A 198 -23.40 -1.65 2.15
N PHE A 199 -22.48 -2.58 2.39
CA PHE A 199 -21.45 -2.91 1.41
C PHE A 199 -22.04 -3.49 0.11
N ALA A 200 -23.11 -4.26 0.20
CA ALA A 200 -23.82 -4.75 -0.99
C ALA A 200 -24.43 -3.63 -1.85
N GLN A 201 -24.49 -2.39 -1.38
CA GLN A 201 -24.89 -1.22 -2.14
C GLN A 201 -23.72 -0.44 -2.74
N ILE A 202 -22.49 -0.70 -2.28
CA ILE A 202 -21.27 -0.07 -2.81
C ILE A 202 -20.96 -0.67 -4.18
N PRO A 203 -20.84 0.14 -5.24
CA PRO A 203 -20.66 -0.37 -6.60
C PRO A 203 -19.31 -1.02 -6.82
N SER A 204 -18.25 -0.48 -6.24
CA SER A 204 -16.87 -0.95 -6.40
C SER A 204 -16.03 -0.64 -5.17
N LEU A 205 -15.02 -1.49 -4.93
CA LEU A 205 -13.90 -1.21 -4.04
C LEU A 205 -12.68 -0.84 -4.88
N TYR A 206 -11.76 -0.08 -4.32
CA TYR A 206 -10.57 0.40 -5.02
C TYR A 206 -9.33 -0.02 -4.23
N ILE A 207 -8.40 -0.70 -4.89
CA ILE A 207 -7.13 -1.06 -4.25
C ILE A 207 -6.35 0.23 -4.00
N ALA A 208 -6.10 0.55 -2.74
CA ALA A 208 -5.22 1.67 -2.36
C ALA A 208 -3.77 1.20 -2.29
N ASP A 209 -3.51 0.10 -1.58
CA ASP A 209 -2.17 -0.51 -1.45
C ASP A 209 -2.28 -2.04 -1.42
N GLY A 210 -1.19 -2.73 -1.82
CA GLY A 210 -1.13 -4.19 -1.81
C GLY A 210 -1.68 -4.87 -3.05
N HIS A 211 -1.48 -4.33 -4.27
CA HIS A 211 -1.92 -4.94 -5.53
C HIS A 211 -1.43 -6.38 -5.70
N HIS A 212 -0.16 -6.68 -5.36
CA HIS A 212 0.39 -8.03 -5.44
C HIS A 212 -0.26 -8.98 -4.42
N ARG A 213 -0.50 -8.52 -3.18
CA ARG A 213 -1.20 -9.29 -2.14
C ARG A 213 -2.65 -9.57 -2.53
N THR A 214 -3.35 -8.58 -3.09
CA THR A 214 -4.72 -8.74 -3.58
C THR A 214 -4.81 -9.76 -4.71
N ALA A 215 -3.94 -9.64 -5.72
CA ALA A 215 -3.88 -10.58 -6.84
C ALA A 215 -3.59 -12.00 -6.34
N ALA A 216 -2.57 -12.17 -5.50
CA ALA A 216 -2.19 -13.47 -4.97
C ALA A 216 -3.31 -14.15 -4.17
N ALA A 217 -3.96 -13.39 -3.28
CA ALA A 217 -5.08 -13.91 -2.47
C ALA A 217 -6.27 -14.34 -3.36
N ALA A 218 -6.65 -13.51 -4.32
CA ALA A 218 -7.76 -13.81 -5.22
C ALA A 218 -7.47 -14.99 -6.15
N LEU A 219 -6.26 -15.08 -6.71
CA LEU A 219 -5.86 -16.18 -7.59
C LEU A 219 -5.80 -17.52 -6.84
N VAL A 220 -5.26 -17.53 -5.62
CA VAL A 220 -5.22 -18.74 -4.79
C VAL A 220 -6.64 -19.16 -4.37
N GLY A 221 -7.49 -18.23 -4.00
CA GLY A 221 -8.91 -18.51 -3.70
C GLY A 221 -9.62 -19.14 -4.90
N ASN A 222 -9.44 -18.58 -6.10
CA ASN A 222 -9.98 -19.12 -7.35
C ASN A 222 -9.41 -20.51 -7.72
N GLU A 223 -8.12 -20.77 -7.45
CA GLU A 223 -7.52 -22.09 -7.60
C GLU A 223 -8.19 -23.12 -6.67
N LYS A 224 -8.36 -22.78 -5.38
CA LYS A 224 -9.03 -23.67 -4.41
C LYS A 224 -10.48 -23.95 -4.80
N ALA A 225 -11.21 -22.95 -5.27
CA ALA A 225 -12.57 -23.13 -5.77
C ALA A 225 -12.64 -24.12 -6.93
N ARG A 226 -11.72 -24.02 -7.90
CA ARG A 226 -11.64 -24.94 -9.04
C ARG A 226 -11.23 -26.36 -8.66
N GLN A 227 -10.45 -26.50 -7.60
CA GLN A 227 -9.96 -27.81 -7.12
C GLN A 227 -10.98 -28.53 -6.22
N ASN A 228 -11.93 -27.79 -5.65
CA ASN A 228 -12.94 -28.36 -4.75
C ASN A 228 -14.18 -28.86 -5.55
N PRO A 229 -14.37 -30.18 -5.71
CA PRO A 229 -15.55 -30.71 -6.42
C PRO A 229 -16.88 -30.43 -5.71
N ASN A 230 -16.83 -30.06 -4.43
CA ASN A 230 -18.00 -29.74 -3.61
C ASN A 230 -18.10 -28.21 -3.34
N HIS A 231 -17.50 -27.39 -4.21
CA HIS A 231 -17.53 -25.94 -4.08
C HIS A 231 -18.96 -25.40 -4.07
N ARG A 232 -19.31 -24.56 -3.08
CA ARG A 232 -20.63 -23.95 -2.88
C ARG A 232 -20.61 -22.43 -3.01
N GLY A 233 -19.44 -21.79 -2.83
CA GLY A 233 -19.25 -20.35 -2.89
C GLY A 233 -19.27 -19.65 -1.53
N ASP A 234 -19.51 -20.36 -0.43
CA ASP A 234 -19.52 -19.83 0.95
C ASP A 234 -18.25 -20.17 1.75
N GLU A 235 -17.33 -20.94 1.16
CA GLU A 235 -16.08 -21.35 1.80
C GLU A 235 -15.14 -20.14 2.02
N GLU A 236 -14.30 -20.20 3.08
CA GLU A 236 -13.41 -19.12 3.48
C GLU A 236 -12.44 -18.68 2.38
N TYR A 237 -11.94 -19.60 1.55
CA TYR A 237 -11.05 -19.26 0.41
C TYR A 237 -11.72 -18.43 -0.69
N ASN A 238 -13.05 -18.24 -0.68
CA ASN A 238 -13.74 -17.30 -1.58
C ASN A 238 -13.64 -15.85 -1.11
N TYR A 239 -13.03 -15.64 0.03
CA TYR A 239 -12.82 -14.33 0.63
C TYR A 239 -11.36 -14.16 1.03
N PHE A 240 -10.90 -12.93 1.05
CA PHE A 240 -9.54 -12.60 1.50
C PHE A 240 -9.52 -11.36 2.40
N LEU A 241 -8.52 -11.30 3.26
CA LEU A 241 -8.37 -10.28 4.29
C LEU A 241 -8.17 -8.89 3.68
N ALA A 242 -9.10 -7.97 3.93
CA ALA A 242 -9.02 -6.59 3.48
C ALA A 242 -9.39 -5.61 4.60
N VAL A 243 -8.76 -4.44 4.59
CA VAL A 243 -9.17 -3.28 5.39
C VAL A 243 -9.68 -2.21 4.43
N CYS A 244 -10.95 -1.85 4.57
CA CYS A 244 -11.67 -0.94 3.69
C CYS A 244 -11.91 0.39 4.38
N PHE A 245 -11.42 1.48 3.80
CA PHE A 245 -11.55 2.84 4.34
C PHE A 245 -12.48 3.70 3.48
N PRO A 246 -13.22 4.66 4.07
CA PRO A 246 -13.89 5.70 3.31
C PRO A 246 -12.85 6.52 2.52
N ALA A 247 -13.12 6.80 1.26
CA ALA A 247 -12.15 7.49 0.39
C ALA A 247 -11.75 8.87 0.93
N SER A 248 -12.67 9.59 1.58
CA SER A 248 -12.40 10.91 2.17
C SER A 248 -11.41 10.90 3.34
N GLN A 249 -11.23 9.77 4.03
CA GLN A 249 -10.29 9.66 5.14
C GLN A 249 -8.85 9.37 4.69
N LEU A 250 -8.66 8.96 3.43
CA LEU A 250 -7.37 8.57 2.90
C LEU A 250 -6.61 9.74 2.30
N GLN A 251 -5.31 9.77 2.56
CA GLN A 251 -4.39 10.71 1.97
C GLN A 251 -3.35 9.98 1.13
N ILE A 252 -3.24 10.38 -0.13
CA ILE A 252 -2.12 10.00 -0.98
C ILE A 252 -1.06 11.09 -0.78
N ILE A 253 0.15 10.68 -0.41
CA ILE A 253 1.29 11.59 -0.32
C ILE A 253 2.15 11.49 -1.58
N ASP A 254 3.01 12.47 -1.77
CA ASP A 254 3.85 12.58 -2.94
C ASP A 254 4.81 11.38 -3.07
N TYR A 255 5.06 10.98 -4.31
CA TYR A 255 6.05 9.99 -4.66
C TYR A 255 7.06 10.65 -5.58
N ASN A 256 8.24 10.96 -5.06
CA ASN A 256 9.23 11.81 -5.69
C ASN A 256 10.25 11.00 -6.48
N ARG A 257 10.99 11.67 -7.36
CA ARG A 257 12.00 11.06 -8.24
C ARG A 257 13.37 11.68 -7.96
N VAL A 258 14.40 10.85 -8.02
CA VAL A 258 15.80 11.29 -8.00
C VAL A 258 16.54 10.63 -9.16
N VAL A 259 17.45 11.35 -9.80
CA VAL A 259 18.10 10.90 -11.03
C VAL A 259 19.62 11.08 -10.92
N LYS A 260 20.38 10.05 -11.34
CA LYS A 260 21.84 9.96 -11.19
C LYS A 260 22.64 10.85 -12.13
N ASP A 261 22.09 11.16 -13.31
CA ASP A 261 22.78 11.96 -14.31
C ASP A 261 21.80 12.81 -15.15
N LEU A 262 22.32 13.77 -15.88
CA LEU A 262 21.56 14.68 -16.71
C LEU A 262 21.66 14.34 -18.22
N ASN A 263 21.93 13.08 -18.57
CA ASN A 263 22.07 12.63 -19.96
C ASN A 263 23.13 13.45 -20.75
N GLY A 264 24.25 13.74 -20.10
CA GLY A 264 25.37 14.50 -20.67
C GLY A 264 25.20 16.02 -20.68
N LEU A 265 24.07 16.54 -20.17
CA LEU A 265 23.83 17.98 -20.08
C LEU A 265 24.48 18.54 -18.80
N THR A 266 24.89 19.79 -18.88
CA THR A 266 25.18 20.62 -17.69
C THR A 266 23.87 21.03 -17.00
N PRO A 267 23.90 21.40 -15.69
CA PRO A 267 22.69 21.92 -15.00
C PRO A 267 22.06 23.11 -15.75
N HIS A 268 22.85 23.99 -16.29
CA HIS A 268 22.35 25.14 -17.05
C HIS A 268 21.62 24.69 -18.34
N GLU A 269 22.22 23.81 -19.13
CA GLU A 269 21.60 23.30 -20.36
C GLU A 269 20.30 22.53 -20.08
N PHE A 270 20.28 21.80 -18.97
CA PHE A 270 19.08 21.09 -18.52
C PHE A 270 17.93 22.09 -18.16
N LEU A 271 18.25 23.14 -17.40
CA LEU A 271 17.29 24.18 -17.06
C LEU A 271 16.78 24.94 -18.29
N GLU A 272 17.62 25.20 -19.29
CA GLU A 272 17.19 25.83 -20.55
C GLU A 272 16.23 24.91 -21.34
N LYS A 273 16.51 23.61 -21.40
CA LYS A 273 15.59 22.64 -22.04
C LYS A 273 14.24 22.55 -21.35
N LEU A 274 14.21 22.63 -20.02
CA LEU A 274 12.95 22.64 -19.27
C LEU A 274 12.05 23.82 -19.64
N LYS A 275 12.61 24.98 -20.03
CA LYS A 275 11.84 26.16 -20.43
C LYS A 275 11.03 25.97 -21.71
N GLU A 276 11.26 24.93 -22.48
CA GLU A 276 10.43 24.59 -23.63
C GLU A 276 9.00 24.27 -23.19
N ASN A 277 8.85 23.45 -22.15
CA ASN A 277 7.57 22.95 -21.68
C ASN A 277 7.10 23.49 -20.32
N PHE A 278 8.01 24.13 -19.57
CA PHE A 278 7.72 24.64 -18.22
C PHE A 278 8.06 26.12 -18.07
N ILE A 279 7.32 26.80 -17.18
CA ILE A 279 7.75 28.04 -16.59
C ILE A 279 8.67 27.67 -15.43
N VAL A 280 9.95 28.10 -15.53
CA VAL A 280 11.01 27.76 -14.57
C VAL A 280 11.33 28.98 -13.75
N GLU A 281 11.17 28.88 -12.43
CA GLU A 281 11.47 29.97 -11.46
C GLU A 281 12.43 29.48 -10.40
N GLU A 282 13.57 30.15 -10.22
CA GLU A 282 14.50 29.86 -9.12
C GLU A 282 13.88 30.25 -7.77
N LYS A 283 13.93 29.35 -6.80
CA LYS A 283 13.46 29.56 -5.41
C LYS A 283 14.60 29.67 -4.41
N GLY A 284 15.84 29.49 -4.85
CA GLY A 284 17.05 29.59 -4.02
C GLY A 284 17.32 28.31 -3.22
N VAL A 285 17.92 28.46 -2.05
CA VAL A 285 18.38 27.34 -1.20
C VAL A 285 17.30 26.78 -0.27
N GLN A 286 16.22 27.51 -0.09
CA GLN A 286 15.12 27.05 0.78
C GLN A 286 14.24 26.04 0.06
N ILE A 287 13.86 24.97 0.78
CA ILE A 287 12.97 23.93 0.27
C ILE A 287 11.69 24.56 -0.29
N TYR A 288 11.40 24.21 -1.54
CA TYR A 288 10.16 24.58 -2.19
C TYR A 288 9.31 23.34 -2.41
N LYS A 289 8.08 23.32 -1.87
CA LYS A 289 7.12 22.21 -2.05
C LYS A 289 6.12 22.58 -3.15
N PRO A 290 5.76 21.64 -4.07
CA PRO A 290 4.69 21.86 -5.03
C PRO A 290 3.38 22.25 -4.34
N LYS A 291 2.64 23.23 -4.89
CA LYS A 291 1.46 23.80 -4.24
C LYS A 291 0.14 23.37 -4.86
N LYS A 292 0.16 22.88 -6.08
CA LYS A 292 -1.03 22.48 -6.87
C LYS A 292 -0.61 21.52 -7.99
N LEU A 293 -1.59 20.90 -8.63
CA LEU A 293 -1.37 20.14 -9.86
C LEU A 293 -0.61 20.95 -10.92
N HIS A 294 0.20 20.28 -11.72
CA HIS A 294 1.04 20.81 -12.79
C HIS A 294 2.15 21.77 -12.29
N ASN A 295 2.39 21.76 -10.97
CA ASN A 295 3.50 22.45 -10.35
C ASN A 295 4.42 21.44 -9.66
N PHE A 296 5.70 21.44 -10.05
CA PHE A 296 6.75 20.56 -9.58
C PHE A 296 7.82 21.34 -8.84
N SER A 297 8.55 20.68 -7.97
CA SER A 297 9.80 21.20 -7.42
C SER A 297 10.97 20.44 -7.96
N LEU A 298 11.96 21.15 -8.48
CA LEU A 298 13.25 20.61 -8.91
C LEU A 298 14.33 21.07 -7.97
N TYR A 299 15.16 20.12 -7.47
CA TYR A 299 16.40 20.45 -6.79
C TYR A 299 17.59 20.02 -7.65
N ILE A 300 18.44 20.95 -7.96
CA ILE A 300 19.63 20.75 -8.80
C ILE A 300 20.68 21.82 -8.49
N ASP A 301 21.96 21.44 -8.46
CA ASP A 301 23.10 22.33 -8.28
C ASP A 301 22.95 23.26 -7.05
N GLY A 302 22.48 22.68 -5.92
CA GLY A 302 22.33 23.38 -4.64
C GLY A 302 21.13 24.35 -4.56
N LYS A 303 20.21 24.32 -5.51
CA LYS A 303 19.07 25.25 -5.58
C LYS A 303 17.75 24.53 -5.87
N TRP A 304 16.69 25.09 -5.32
CA TRP A 304 15.32 24.73 -5.63
C TRP A 304 14.73 25.60 -6.73
N TYR A 305 13.94 24.96 -7.60
CA TYR A 305 13.20 25.63 -8.66
C TYR A 305 11.73 25.19 -8.64
N SER A 306 10.84 26.12 -8.95
CA SER A 306 9.45 25.81 -9.27
C SER A 306 9.33 25.59 -10.77
N LEU A 307 8.76 24.46 -11.18
CA LEU A 307 8.41 24.18 -12.56
C LEU A 307 6.89 24.17 -12.68
N THR A 308 6.33 24.99 -13.54
CA THR A 308 4.90 24.96 -13.83
C THR A 308 4.73 24.54 -15.29
N ALA A 309 4.03 23.44 -15.54
CA ALA A 309 3.77 22.97 -16.90
C ALA A 309 2.96 24.02 -17.67
N LYS A 310 3.37 24.29 -18.92
CA LYS A 310 2.69 25.27 -19.80
C LYS A 310 1.38 24.67 -20.33
N GLU A 311 0.40 25.50 -20.56
CA GLU A 311 -0.83 25.11 -21.25
C GLU A 311 -0.51 24.48 -22.61
N GLY A 312 -1.22 23.41 -22.95
CA GLY A 312 -1.02 22.64 -24.18
C GLY A 312 0.11 21.61 -24.13
N THR A 313 0.84 21.48 -23.01
CA THR A 313 1.84 20.42 -22.82
C THR A 313 1.24 19.13 -22.23
N TYR A 314 -0.01 19.15 -21.84
CA TYR A 314 -0.81 18.02 -21.35
C TYR A 314 -2.26 18.17 -21.83
N ASP A 315 -3.02 17.06 -21.82
CA ASP A 315 -4.44 17.04 -22.21
C ASP A 315 -5.33 16.91 -20.97
N ASP A 316 -6.13 17.94 -20.69
CA ASP A 316 -7.08 17.96 -19.58
C ASP A 316 -8.19 16.90 -19.71
N ASN A 317 -8.42 16.36 -20.90
CA ASN A 317 -9.41 15.31 -21.15
C ASN A 317 -8.84 13.89 -21.06
N ASP A 318 -7.53 13.73 -21.02
CA ASP A 318 -6.88 12.44 -20.81
C ASP A 318 -6.64 12.22 -19.30
N PRO A 319 -7.36 11.29 -18.65
CA PRO A 319 -7.23 11.08 -17.20
C PRO A 319 -5.83 10.60 -16.78
N ILE A 320 -5.03 10.04 -17.70
CA ILE A 320 -3.64 9.65 -17.44
C ILE A 320 -2.68 10.75 -17.85
N GLY A 321 -2.90 11.38 -19.01
CA GLY A 321 -2.06 12.47 -19.54
C GLY A 321 -2.01 13.70 -18.64
N ILE A 322 -3.09 13.99 -17.91
CA ILE A 322 -3.19 15.11 -16.96
C ILE A 322 -2.38 14.91 -15.68
N LEU A 323 -1.96 13.69 -15.36
CA LEU A 323 -1.25 13.42 -14.12
C LEU A 323 0.17 14.01 -14.13
N ASP A 324 0.57 14.63 -13.03
CA ASP A 324 1.92 15.18 -12.86
C ASP A 324 3.00 14.10 -13.08
N VAL A 325 2.72 12.85 -12.68
CA VAL A 325 3.61 11.73 -12.94
C VAL A 325 3.79 11.47 -14.44
N THR A 326 2.74 11.56 -15.23
CA THR A 326 2.80 11.38 -16.70
C THR A 326 3.53 12.56 -17.34
N ILE A 327 3.15 13.79 -17.01
CA ILE A 327 3.79 15.01 -17.52
C ILE A 327 5.30 14.98 -17.27
N SER A 328 5.72 14.68 -16.04
CA SER A 328 7.14 14.62 -15.70
C SER A 328 7.86 13.45 -16.37
N SER A 329 7.20 12.30 -16.50
CA SER A 329 7.77 11.12 -17.17
C SER A 329 8.01 11.36 -18.66
N ASP A 330 7.07 12.01 -19.31
CA ASP A 330 7.16 12.29 -20.75
C ASP A 330 8.11 13.46 -21.03
N LEU A 331 7.86 14.62 -20.46
CA LEU A 331 8.54 15.85 -20.84
C LEU A 331 9.93 16.01 -20.20
N ILE A 332 10.19 15.39 -19.05
CA ILE A 332 11.48 15.52 -18.36
C ILE A 332 12.27 14.22 -18.47
N LEU A 333 11.71 13.12 -17.97
CA LEU A 333 12.47 11.86 -17.84
C LEU A 333 12.75 11.23 -19.21
N ARG A 334 11.74 11.14 -20.08
CA ARG A 334 11.90 10.57 -21.43
C ARG A 334 12.57 11.54 -22.39
N ASP A 335 12.01 12.74 -22.58
CA ASP A 335 12.38 13.62 -23.70
C ASP A 335 13.70 14.34 -23.45
N ILE A 336 14.03 14.72 -22.19
CA ILE A 336 15.30 15.39 -21.86
C ILE A 336 16.34 14.38 -21.38
N LEU A 337 15.97 13.49 -20.43
CA LEU A 337 16.93 12.61 -19.76
C LEU A 337 17.06 11.23 -20.43
N GLY A 338 16.22 10.92 -21.42
CA GLY A 338 16.28 9.66 -22.17
C GLY A 338 15.89 8.42 -21.35
N ILE A 339 15.23 8.60 -20.20
CA ILE A 339 14.72 7.52 -19.35
C ILE A 339 13.35 7.08 -19.88
N LYS A 340 13.33 5.97 -20.62
CA LYS A 340 12.13 5.47 -21.31
C LYS A 340 11.30 4.51 -20.49
N ASP A 341 11.91 3.75 -19.59
CA ASP A 341 11.23 2.77 -18.75
C ASP A 341 11.60 2.97 -17.29
N LEU A 342 10.69 3.53 -16.54
CA LEU A 342 10.85 3.85 -15.12
C LEU A 342 11.02 2.60 -14.23
N ARG A 343 10.70 1.39 -14.72
CA ARG A 343 10.77 0.14 -13.95
C ARG A 343 12.15 -0.51 -14.02
N SER A 344 12.88 -0.27 -15.11
CA SER A 344 14.13 -0.96 -15.39
C SER A 344 15.35 -0.05 -15.48
N ASP A 345 15.19 1.26 -15.69
CA ASP A 345 16.31 2.20 -15.79
C ASP A 345 16.93 2.43 -14.40
N LYS A 346 18.23 2.10 -14.27
CA LYS A 346 18.98 2.21 -13.01
C LYS A 346 19.46 3.63 -12.69
N ARG A 347 19.21 4.59 -13.58
CA ARG A 347 19.55 6.01 -13.35
C ARG A 347 18.51 6.75 -12.52
N ILE A 348 17.30 6.21 -12.40
CA ILE A 348 16.21 6.78 -11.62
C ILE A 348 15.98 5.95 -10.35
N ASP A 349 15.65 6.64 -9.25
CA ASP A 349 15.14 6.04 -8.04
C ASP A 349 13.97 6.87 -7.49
N PHE A 350 13.22 6.32 -6.55
CA PHE A 350 11.97 6.88 -6.05
C PHE A 350 12.02 7.09 -4.54
N VAL A 351 11.50 8.23 -4.08
CA VAL A 351 11.48 8.63 -2.68
C VAL A 351 10.04 8.93 -2.27
N GLY A 352 9.48 8.14 -1.35
CA GLY A 352 8.16 8.39 -0.78
C GLY A 352 8.15 9.67 0.04
N GLY A 353 7.07 10.45 -0.06
CA GLY A 353 6.92 11.74 0.59
C GLY A 353 7.01 11.73 2.11
N ILE A 354 6.86 10.53 2.73
CA ILE A 354 7.06 10.34 4.17
C ILE A 354 8.49 10.71 4.64
N ARG A 355 9.47 10.61 3.75
CA ARG A 355 10.87 10.99 4.05
C ARG A 355 11.13 12.51 3.98
N GLY A 356 10.15 13.28 3.53
CA GLY A 356 10.29 14.73 3.36
C GLY A 356 11.12 15.14 2.13
N LEU A 357 11.13 16.43 1.84
CA LEU A 357 11.92 16.99 0.74
C LEU A 357 13.40 17.16 1.11
N GLU A 358 13.71 17.16 2.39
CA GLU A 358 15.07 17.15 2.94
C GLU A 358 15.87 15.91 2.46
N GLU A 359 15.22 14.77 2.36
CA GLU A 359 15.82 13.56 1.82
C GLU A 359 16.23 13.73 0.34
N LEU A 360 15.40 14.41 -0.46
CA LEU A 360 15.71 14.71 -1.85
C LEU A 360 16.97 15.59 -1.96
N GLN A 361 17.02 16.63 -1.14
CA GLN A 361 18.17 17.52 -1.06
C GLN A 361 19.42 16.77 -0.64
N HIS A 362 19.35 15.96 0.42
CA HIS A 362 20.46 15.15 0.92
C HIS A 362 21.03 14.21 -0.14
N ARG A 363 20.20 13.50 -0.89
CA ARG A 363 20.64 12.58 -1.94
C ARG A 363 21.34 13.27 -3.11
N VAL A 364 20.97 14.52 -3.39
CA VAL A 364 21.67 15.32 -4.41
C VAL A 364 22.96 15.93 -3.85
N ASP A 365 22.94 16.50 -2.66
CA ASP A 365 24.10 17.16 -2.04
C ASP A 365 25.20 16.16 -1.68
N SER A 366 24.87 14.91 -1.36
CA SER A 366 25.83 13.81 -1.15
C SER A 366 26.55 13.36 -2.43
N GLY A 367 26.07 13.79 -3.59
CA GLY A 367 26.58 13.37 -4.90
C GLY A 367 26.09 12.00 -5.37
N GLU A 368 25.19 11.36 -4.63
CA GLU A 368 24.54 10.11 -5.05
C GLU A 368 23.68 10.32 -6.29
N MET A 369 22.95 11.46 -6.31
CA MET A 369 22.07 11.86 -7.40
C MET A 369 22.48 13.23 -7.94
N LYS A 370 22.08 13.54 -9.18
CA LYS A 370 22.34 14.84 -9.81
C LYS A 370 21.18 15.80 -9.71
N MET A 371 19.97 15.27 -9.65
CA MET A 371 18.75 16.08 -9.47
C MET A 371 17.69 15.31 -8.70
N ALA A 372 16.77 16.05 -8.11
CA ALA A 372 15.55 15.52 -7.52
C ALA A 372 14.33 16.29 -8.02
N LEU A 373 13.24 15.57 -8.24
CA LEU A 373 11.96 16.12 -8.70
C LEU A 373 10.86 15.71 -7.73
N ALA A 374 10.24 16.70 -7.08
CA ALA A 374 9.06 16.49 -6.25
C ALA A 374 7.79 16.82 -7.02
N LEU A 375 6.80 15.94 -6.88
CA LEU A 375 5.52 16.03 -7.55
C LEU A 375 4.42 16.44 -6.57
N TYR A 376 3.34 17.05 -7.10
CA TYR A 376 2.11 17.20 -6.33
C TYR A 376 1.39 15.83 -6.25
N PRO A 377 0.88 15.42 -5.08
CA PRO A 377 0.27 14.11 -4.93
C PRO A 377 -1.03 13.98 -5.73
N VAL A 378 -1.29 12.79 -6.24
CA VAL A 378 -2.57 12.41 -6.86
C VAL A 378 -3.67 12.41 -5.81
N SER A 379 -4.86 12.86 -6.14
CA SER A 379 -6.03 12.80 -5.25
C SER A 379 -6.72 11.42 -5.30
N MET A 380 -7.44 11.07 -4.22
CA MET A 380 -8.31 9.88 -4.21
C MET A 380 -9.33 9.89 -5.35
N LYS A 381 -9.87 11.07 -5.68
CA LYS A 381 -10.80 11.21 -6.79
C LYS A 381 -10.16 10.83 -8.13
N GLN A 382 -8.97 11.33 -8.43
CA GLN A 382 -8.24 10.96 -9.66
C GLN A 382 -7.95 9.45 -9.71
N LEU A 383 -7.53 8.85 -8.59
CA LEU A 383 -7.30 7.40 -8.52
C LEU A 383 -8.57 6.61 -8.85
N MET A 384 -9.69 6.97 -8.24
CA MET A 384 -10.96 6.28 -8.44
C MET A 384 -11.48 6.46 -9.86
N ASP A 385 -11.47 7.69 -10.39
CA ASP A 385 -11.90 8.00 -11.76
C ASP A 385 -11.09 7.19 -12.80
N ILE A 386 -9.76 7.10 -12.62
CA ILE A 386 -8.87 6.32 -13.51
C ILE A 386 -9.18 4.82 -13.41
N ALA A 387 -9.31 4.30 -12.19
CA ALA A 387 -9.61 2.89 -11.97
C ALA A 387 -10.99 2.50 -12.54
N ASP A 388 -11.97 3.40 -12.51
CA ASP A 388 -13.30 3.18 -13.08
C ASP A 388 -13.29 3.07 -14.60
N THR A 389 -12.39 3.79 -15.27
CA THR A 389 -12.22 3.67 -16.73
C THR A 389 -11.44 2.43 -17.15
N GLY A 390 -10.93 1.64 -16.20
CA GLY A 390 -10.06 0.49 -16.46
C GLY A 390 -8.65 0.86 -16.92
N ASN A 391 -8.28 2.13 -16.81
CA ASN A 391 -6.94 2.61 -17.10
C ASN A 391 -5.97 2.27 -15.96
N ILE A 392 -4.69 2.23 -16.30
CA ILE A 392 -3.59 1.95 -15.37
C ILE A 392 -2.71 3.20 -15.24
N MET A 393 -2.42 3.57 -14.01
CA MET A 393 -1.48 4.66 -13.72
C MET A 393 -0.04 4.26 -14.05
N PRO A 394 0.82 5.22 -14.38
CA PRO A 394 2.26 4.98 -14.42
C PRO A 394 2.77 4.40 -13.09
N PRO A 395 3.87 3.64 -13.09
CA PRO A 395 4.41 3.07 -11.86
C PRO A 395 4.84 4.16 -10.89
N LYS A 396 4.71 3.87 -9.58
CA LYS A 396 5.13 4.79 -8.52
C LYS A 396 4.39 6.14 -8.56
N THR A 397 3.07 6.07 -8.77
CA THR A 397 2.17 7.25 -8.77
C THR A 397 1.59 7.53 -7.39
N THR A 398 1.25 6.50 -6.62
CA THR A 398 0.56 6.62 -5.34
C THR A 398 1.43 6.12 -4.19
N TRP A 399 1.37 6.83 -3.07
CA TRP A 399 1.96 6.40 -1.81
C TRP A 399 0.98 6.67 -0.68
N PHE A 400 0.50 5.59 -0.04
CA PHE A 400 -0.42 5.68 1.09
C PHE A 400 0.32 5.53 2.41
N GLU A 401 0.04 6.41 3.36
CA GLU A 401 0.47 6.32 4.75
C GLU A 401 -0.70 6.61 5.71
N PRO A 402 -0.69 6.01 6.91
CA PRO A 402 0.23 4.96 7.39
C PRO A 402 0.05 3.64 6.64
N LYS A 403 1.12 2.86 6.53
CA LYS A 403 1.02 1.48 6.04
C LYS A 403 0.29 0.61 7.06
N LEU A 404 -0.59 -0.28 6.57
CA LEU A 404 -1.25 -1.25 7.45
C LEU A 404 -0.22 -2.13 8.16
N ARG A 405 -0.38 -2.33 9.46
CA ARG A 405 0.41 -3.33 10.19
C ARG A 405 -0.09 -4.73 9.85
N SER A 406 0.84 -5.63 9.62
CA SER A 406 0.60 -7.07 9.55
C SER A 406 0.61 -7.65 10.96
N GLY A 407 -0.18 -8.71 11.22
CA GLY A 407 -0.21 -9.43 12.49
C GLY A 407 -1.24 -8.94 13.51
N LEU A 408 -2.00 -7.89 13.23
CA LEU A 408 -3.14 -7.52 14.07
C LEU A 408 -4.30 -8.50 13.89
N ILE A 409 -4.42 -9.05 12.70
CA ILE A 409 -5.43 -10.04 12.34
C ILE A 409 -5.00 -10.79 11.08
N ILE A 410 -5.37 -12.06 11.01
CA ILE A 410 -5.07 -13.00 9.92
C ILE A 410 -6.36 -13.71 9.54
N HIS A 411 -6.56 -13.98 8.26
CA HIS A 411 -7.71 -14.74 7.75
C HIS A 411 -7.27 -16.11 7.24
N LYS A 412 -7.80 -17.17 7.83
CA LYS A 412 -7.56 -18.54 7.42
C LYS A 412 -8.50 -18.93 6.29
N LEU A 413 -8.04 -19.73 5.33
CA LEU A 413 -8.80 -20.10 4.14
C LEU A 413 -9.65 -21.38 4.31
N GLU A 414 -9.71 -21.92 5.50
CA GLU A 414 -10.51 -23.10 5.89
C GLU A 414 -11.15 -22.92 7.26
#